data_427d46c475dee3d5aedc4ca927f36037
#
_entry.id   427d46c475dee3d5aedc4ca927f36037
#
_cell.length_a   1.000
_cell.length_b   1.000
_cell.length_c   1.000
_cell.angle_alpha   90.00
_cell.angle_beta   90.00
_cell.angle_gamma   90.00
#
_symmetry.space_group_name_H-M   'P 1'
#
loop_
_entity.id
_entity.type
_entity.pdbx_description
1 polymer ?
#
loop_
_entity_poly.entity_id
_entity_poly.type
_entity_poly.pdbx_seq_one_letter_code
_entity_poly.pdbx_strand_id
1 'polypeptide(L)'
;YFGYVLRLPDQGGRLTIFHQGACSATTEWDGKYMMLNNYEYSKELLHYCIDRDIPFLYASSAATYGGRDRDFIEAPEYEGALNVYGYSKQQFDNYVRRVQDDAKAHGETLPPITGFRYFNVYGPREQHKGSMASVAYHLNQQILNGENPKLFEGSDTFKRDFVYVGDVCQMNIWFWQQQISGIFNCGTGRAEPFSAVANAVIAFHGQGEIEEVPFPDHLKGRYQAYTQADLTKVREAGYTASFKTVAEGVAAYLAEINR
;
A
#
# COMPACT_ATOMS: atom_id res chain seq x y z
N TYR A 1 -13.74 1.14 13.61
CA TYR A 1 -13.14 0.95 12.27
C TYR A 1 -14.26 0.80 11.27
N PHE A 2 -14.38 1.75 10.33
CA PHE A 2 -15.42 1.70 9.30
C PHE A 2 -14.73 1.35 7.98
N GLY A 3 -15.00 0.16 7.45
CA GLY A 3 -14.79 -0.10 6.04
C GLY A 3 -15.73 0.79 5.23
N TYR A 4 -15.24 1.42 4.17
CA TYR A 4 -16.10 2.22 3.30
C TYR A 4 -16.95 1.29 2.46
N VAL A 5 -18.28 1.37 2.65
CA VAL A 5 -19.27 0.73 1.80
C VAL A 5 -19.67 1.76 0.74
N LEU A 6 -19.23 1.56 -0.49
CA LEU A 6 -19.62 2.40 -1.61
C LEU A 6 -20.74 1.73 -2.40
N ARG A 7 -21.89 2.42 -2.50
CA ARG A 7 -22.88 2.13 -3.54
C ARG A 7 -22.55 2.99 -4.75
N LEU A 8 -22.07 2.37 -5.82
CA LEU A 8 -21.85 3.07 -7.09
C LEU A 8 -23.06 2.87 -8.01
N PRO A 9 -23.63 3.97 -8.58
CA PRO A 9 -24.89 3.92 -9.33
C PRO A 9 -24.89 3.06 -10.59
N ASP A 10 -23.72 2.87 -11.20
CA ASP A 10 -23.59 2.42 -12.58
C ASP A 10 -23.62 0.89 -12.76
N GLN A 11 -23.66 0.13 -11.66
CA GLN A 11 -23.66 -1.34 -11.65
C GLN A 11 -24.98 -1.93 -11.10
N GLY A 12 -26.13 -1.28 -11.41
CA GLY A 12 -27.44 -1.78 -10.99
C GLY A 12 -27.67 -1.79 -9.48
N GLY A 13 -26.95 -0.95 -8.72
CA GLY A 13 -27.09 -0.83 -7.27
C GLY A 13 -26.44 -1.96 -6.48
N ARG A 14 -25.56 -2.78 -7.08
CA ARG A 14 -24.81 -3.83 -6.37
C ARG A 14 -23.87 -3.22 -5.35
N LEU A 15 -23.92 -3.75 -4.13
CA LEU A 15 -22.99 -3.41 -3.06
C LEU A 15 -21.60 -3.97 -3.39
N THR A 16 -20.56 -3.20 -3.10
CA THR A 16 -19.15 -3.66 -3.14
C THR A 16 -18.45 -3.20 -1.87
N ILE A 17 -17.61 -4.03 -1.30
CA ILE A 17 -16.81 -3.67 -0.12
C ILE A 17 -15.36 -3.42 -0.54
N PHE A 18 -14.90 -2.18 -0.32
CA PHE A 18 -13.48 -1.80 -0.36
C PHE A 18 -12.94 -1.77 1.07
N HIS A 19 -12.37 -2.87 1.51
CA HIS A 19 -11.80 -3.03 2.84
C HIS A 19 -10.39 -2.46 2.91
N GLN A 20 -10.29 -1.15 3.19
CA GLN A 20 -9.01 -0.43 3.32
C GLN A 20 -8.61 -0.20 4.79
N GLY A 21 -9.48 -0.53 5.73
CA GLY A 21 -9.24 -0.36 7.16
C GLY A 21 -8.30 -1.41 7.73
N ALA A 22 -7.33 -0.98 8.53
CA ALA A 22 -6.43 -1.86 9.28
C ALA A 22 -5.68 -1.07 10.36
N CYS A 23 -5.10 -1.76 11.35
CA CYS A 23 -3.98 -1.21 12.09
C CYS A 23 -2.76 -1.22 11.15
N SER A 24 -2.29 -0.06 10.71
CA SER A 24 -1.18 0.09 9.75
C SER A 24 0.15 0.46 10.42
N ALA A 25 0.20 0.51 11.76
CA ALA A 25 1.41 0.81 12.51
C ALA A 25 2.39 -0.37 12.43
N THR A 26 3.46 -0.23 11.66
CA THR A 26 4.50 -1.26 11.51
C THR A 26 5.35 -1.44 12.78
N THR A 27 5.23 -0.50 13.72
CA THR A 27 5.88 -0.50 15.04
C THR A 27 5.00 -1.07 16.15
N GLU A 28 3.76 -1.50 15.86
CA GLU A 28 2.90 -2.17 16.82
C GLU A 28 3.34 -3.64 17.00
N TRP A 29 3.63 -4.01 18.23
CA TRP A 29 4.11 -5.35 18.59
C TRP A 29 3.07 -6.19 19.36
N ASP A 30 1.91 -5.63 19.72
CA ASP A 30 0.81 -6.43 20.26
C ASP A 30 0.22 -7.32 19.15
N GLY A 31 0.70 -8.56 19.10
CA GLY A 31 0.26 -9.54 18.11
C GLY A 31 -1.23 -9.85 18.19
N LYS A 32 -1.80 -9.89 19.40
CA LYS A 32 -3.23 -10.15 19.58
C LYS A 32 -4.08 -9.01 19.01
N TYR A 33 -3.72 -7.78 19.34
CA TYR A 33 -4.39 -6.59 18.81
C TYR A 33 -4.30 -6.55 17.28
N MET A 34 -3.10 -6.79 16.72
CA MET A 34 -2.86 -6.78 15.30
C MET A 34 -3.68 -7.86 14.58
N MET A 35 -3.66 -9.10 15.08
CA MET A 35 -4.41 -10.20 14.46
C MET A 35 -5.92 -10.01 14.54
N LEU A 36 -6.44 -9.51 15.65
CA LEU A 36 -7.88 -9.21 15.77
C LEU A 36 -8.33 -8.16 14.72
N ASN A 37 -7.57 -7.08 14.55
CA ASN A 37 -7.94 -5.97 13.68
C ASN A 37 -7.67 -6.23 12.19
N ASN A 38 -6.57 -6.93 11.86
CA ASN A 38 -6.13 -7.09 10.48
C ASN A 38 -6.50 -8.45 9.88
N TYR A 39 -6.60 -9.48 10.70
CA TYR A 39 -6.87 -10.84 10.22
C TYR A 39 -8.29 -11.29 10.54
N GLU A 40 -8.69 -11.36 11.81
CA GLU A 40 -10.00 -11.89 12.18
C GLU A 40 -11.13 -11.01 11.63
N TYR A 41 -11.06 -9.70 11.82
CA TYR A 41 -12.05 -8.78 11.27
C TYR A 41 -12.14 -8.84 9.73
N SER A 42 -11.00 -8.99 9.06
CA SER A 42 -10.98 -9.13 7.60
C SER A 42 -11.63 -10.43 7.13
N LYS A 43 -11.47 -11.53 7.90
CA LYS A 43 -12.16 -12.81 7.63
C LYS A 43 -13.68 -12.69 7.78
N GLU A 44 -14.14 -12.03 8.83
CA GLU A 44 -15.58 -11.79 9.04
C GLU A 44 -16.19 -11.03 7.86
N LEU A 45 -15.52 -9.96 7.39
CA LEU A 45 -15.96 -9.21 6.21
C LEU A 45 -15.93 -10.04 4.92
N LEU A 46 -14.89 -10.85 4.73
CA LEU A 46 -14.77 -11.72 3.59
C LEU A 46 -15.94 -12.73 3.52
N HIS A 47 -16.23 -13.42 4.64
CA HIS A 47 -17.35 -14.36 4.69
C HIS A 47 -18.70 -13.67 4.51
N TYR A 48 -18.88 -12.49 5.12
CA TYR A 48 -20.06 -11.68 4.87
C TYR A 48 -20.26 -11.38 3.38
N CYS A 49 -19.18 -11.10 2.65
CA CYS A 49 -19.22 -10.85 1.22
C CYS A 49 -19.53 -12.11 0.42
N ILE A 50 -18.91 -13.24 0.77
CA ILE A 50 -19.14 -14.53 0.12
C ILE A 50 -20.61 -14.96 0.26
N ASP A 51 -21.15 -14.92 1.48
CA ASP A 51 -22.53 -15.32 1.79
C ASP A 51 -23.59 -14.50 1.04
N ARG A 52 -23.23 -13.31 0.54
CA ARG A 52 -24.14 -12.35 -0.11
C ARG A 52 -23.82 -12.03 -1.55
N ASP A 53 -22.87 -12.75 -2.13
CA ASP A 53 -22.36 -12.51 -3.50
C ASP A 53 -21.93 -11.03 -3.72
N ILE A 54 -21.18 -10.48 -2.74
CA ILE A 54 -20.69 -9.09 -2.76
C ILE A 54 -19.21 -9.08 -3.16
N PRO A 55 -18.79 -8.34 -4.21
CA PRO A 55 -17.39 -8.14 -4.53
C PRO A 55 -16.59 -7.55 -3.35
N PHE A 56 -15.43 -8.12 -3.09
CA PHE A 56 -14.57 -7.74 -1.96
C PHE A 56 -13.17 -7.37 -2.43
N LEU A 57 -12.79 -6.10 -2.26
CA LEU A 57 -11.45 -5.61 -2.55
C LEU A 57 -10.78 -5.22 -1.23
N TYR A 58 -9.54 -5.68 -0.99
CA TYR A 58 -8.89 -5.47 0.29
C TYR A 58 -7.45 -4.98 0.19
N ALA A 59 -7.04 -4.23 1.22
CA ALA A 59 -5.68 -3.76 1.39
C ALA A 59 -4.79 -4.86 1.99
N SER A 60 -3.91 -5.44 1.17
CA SER A 60 -2.71 -6.14 1.61
C SER A 60 -1.52 -5.16 1.63
N SER A 61 -0.30 -5.65 1.72
CA SER A 61 0.89 -4.79 1.86
C SER A 61 2.14 -5.44 1.28
N ALA A 62 3.05 -4.63 0.73
CA ALA A 62 4.40 -5.07 0.39
C ALA A 62 5.23 -5.49 1.62
N ALA A 63 4.78 -5.18 2.85
CA ALA A 63 5.39 -5.68 4.08
C ALA A 63 5.34 -7.22 4.19
N THR A 64 4.49 -7.90 3.42
CA THR A 64 4.44 -9.37 3.31
C THR A 64 5.72 -9.96 2.73
N TYR A 65 6.45 -9.20 1.91
CA TYR A 65 7.71 -9.63 1.30
C TYR A 65 8.91 -9.60 2.25
N GLY A 66 8.78 -8.89 3.36
CA GLY A 66 9.84 -8.82 4.38
C GLY A 66 11.09 -8.09 3.92
N GLY A 67 12.25 -8.65 4.25
CA GLY A 67 13.57 -8.05 3.98
C GLY A 67 14.18 -8.36 2.61
N ARG A 68 13.37 -8.76 1.64
CA ARG A 68 13.88 -9.08 0.28
C ARG A 68 14.44 -7.84 -0.41
N ASP A 69 15.39 -8.08 -1.29
CA ASP A 69 16.03 -7.07 -2.15
C ASP A 69 15.65 -7.20 -3.63
N ARG A 70 14.84 -8.22 -3.97
CA ARG A 70 14.39 -8.53 -5.34
C ARG A 70 13.20 -9.48 -5.32
N ASP A 71 12.63 -9.76 -6.50
CA ASP A 71 11.57 -10.76 -6.71
C ASP A 71 10.35 -10.50 -5.83
N PHE A 72 9.79 -9.29 -5.91
CA PHE A 72 8.55 -8.93 -5.22
C PHE A 72 7.34 -9.47 -6.00
N ILE A 73 7.25 -10.80 -6.08
CA ILE A 73 6.26 -11.54 -6.85
C ILE A 73 5.17 -12.06 -5.91
N GLU A 74 3.90 -12.05 -6.36
CA GLU A 74 2.74 -12.39 -5.52
C GLU A 74 2.54 -13.91 -5.35
N ALA A 75 3.59 -14.61 -4.92
CA ALA A 75 3.56 -16.04 -4.64
C ALA A 75 4.16 -16.36 -3.26
N PRO A 76 3.68 -17.43 -2.60
CA PRO A 76 4.06 -17.75 -1.21
C PRO A 76 5.56 -17.87 -0.96
N GLU A 77 6.33 -18.39 -1.92
CA GLU A 77 7.77 -18.57 -1.84
C GLU A 77 8.57 -17.26 -1.75
N TYR A 78 7.93 -16.13 -2.11
CA TYR A 78 8.53 -14.80 -2.03
C TYR A 78 8.11 -14.03 -0.78
N GLU A 79 7.37 -14.65 0.13
CA GLU A 79 6.82 -14.01 1.33
C GLU A 79 7.65 -14.34 2.57
N GLY A 80 7.78 -13.37 3.49
CA GLY A 80 8.56 -13.54 4.71
C GLY A 80 8.53 -12.29 5.58
N ALA A 81 7.36 -11.96 6.14
CA ALA A 81 7.12 -10.74 6.91
C ALA A 81 8.12 -10.54 8.06
N LEU A 82 8.65 -9.32 8.23
CA LEU A 82 9.62 -8.95 9.28
C LEU A 82 8.97 -8.49 10.59
N ASN A 83 7.69 -8.14 10.57
CA ASN A 83 6.98 -7.58 11.72
C ASN A 83 5.55 -8.12 11.81
N VAL A 84 4.90 -7.85 12.93
CA VAL A 84 3.54 -8.36 13.21
C VAL A 84 2.51 -7.81 12.21
N TYR A 85 2.68 -6.55 11.76
CA TYR A 85 1.83 -5.96 10.73
C TYR A 85 1.92 -6.75 9.41
N GLY A 86 3.14 -6.91 8.87
CA GLY A 86 3.36 -7.67 7.64
C GLY A 86 2.85 -9.10 7.75
N TYR A 87 3.10 -9.75 8.91
CA TYR A 87 2.60 -11.09 9.20
C TYR A 87 1.06 -11.15 9.17
N SER A 88 0.37 -10.18 9.78
CA SER A 88 -1.11 -10.16 9.77
C SER A 88 -1.69 -10.07 8.37
N LYS A 89 -1.05 -9.27 7.48
CA LYS A 89 -1.44 -9.14 6.07
C LYS A 89 -1.13 -10.40 5.28
N GLN A 90 0.04 -11.00 5.48
CA GLN A 90 0.43 -12.27 4.88
C GLN A 90 -0.54 -13.40 5.26
N GLN A 91 -0.91 -13.50 6.53
CA GLN A 91 -1.87 -14.52 6.97
C GLN A 91 -3.24 -14.32 6.33
N PHE A 92 -3.68 -13.10 6.11
CA PHE A 92 -4.95 -12.85 5.42
C PHE A 92 -4.85 -13.18 3.92
N ASP A 93 -3.74 -12.84 3.25
CA ASP A 93 -3.49 -13.27 1.86
C ASP A 93 -3.54 -14.81 1.73
N ASN A 94 -2.90 -15.53 2.66
CA ASN A 94 -2.90 -17.01 2.69
C ASN A 94 -4.31 -17.56 2.95
N TYR A 95 -5.09 -16.90 3.81
CA TYR A 95 -6.47 -17.29 4.05
C TYR A 95 -7.33 -17.13 2.80
N VAL A 96 -7.22 -16.00 2.10
CA VAL A 96 -7.94 -15.75 0.84
C VAL A 96 -7.58 -16.79 -0.22
N ARG A 97 -6.29 -17.11 -0.42
CA ARG A 97 -5.86 -18.16 -1.35
C ARG A 97 -6.52 -19.50 -1.03
N ARG A 98 -6.47 -19.90 0.24
CA ARG A 98 -7.09 -21.16 0.67
C ARG A 98 -8.60 -21.18 0.38
N VAL A 99 -9.32 -20.11 0.68
CA VAL A 99 -10.76 -20.01 0.40
C VAL A 99 -11.03 -20.13 -1.11
N GLN A 100 -10.23 -19.50 -1.95
CA GLN A 100 -10.35 -19.58 -3.41
C GLN A 100 -10.01 -20.99 -3.93
N ASP A 101 -8.98 -21.63 -3.41
CA ASP A 101 -8.58 -22.99 -3.78
C ASP A 101 -9.63 -24.03 -3.35
N ASP A 102 -10.17 -23.90 -2.15
CA ASP A 102 -11.23 -24.77 -1.62
C ASP A 102 -12.51 -24.65 -2.47
N ALA A 103 -12.94 -23.43 -2.78
CA ALA A 103 -14.10 -23.21 -3.64
C ALA A 103 -13.90 -23.82 -5.05
N LYS A 104 -12.71 -23.61 -5.62
CA LYS A 104 -12.35 -24.20 -6.91
C LYS A 104 -12.39 -25.75 -6.88
N ALA A 105 -11.87 -26.34 -5.81
CA ALA A 105 -11.85 -27.81 -5.64
C ALA A 105 -13.26 -28.39 -5.52
N HIS A 106 -14.22 -27.64 -4.96
CA HIS A 106 -15.63 -28.07 -4.82
C HIS A 106 -16.53 -27.58 -5.96
N GLY A 107 -16.00 -26.88 -6.97
CA GLY A 107 -16.78 -26.33 -8.09
C GLY A 107 -17.70 -25.16 -7.66
N GLU A 108 -17.41 -24.52 -6.57
CA GLU A 108 -18.17 -23.37 -6.06
C GLU A 108 -17.74 -22.07 -6.74
N THR A 109 -18.68 -21.17 -6.95
CA THR A 109 -18.42 -19.84 -7.51
C THR A 109 -18.38 -18.82 -6.38
N LEU A 110 -17.30 -18.06 -6.29
CA LEU A 110 -17.13 -16.95 -5.35
C LEU A 110 -17.39 -15.60 -6.03
N PRO A 111 -17.85 -14.58 -5.28
CA PRO A 111 -17.80 -13.21 -5.77
C PRO A 111 -16.34 -12.81 -6.07
N PRO A 112 -16.11 -11.75 -6.87
CA PRO A 112 -14.77 -11.24 -7.09
C PRO A 112 -14.09 -10.86 -5.77
N ILE A 113 -12.91 -11.44 -5.51
CA ILE A 113 -12.10 -11.19 -4.33
C ILE A 113 -10.71 -10.73 -4.78
N THR A 114 -10.37 -9.44 -4.54
CA THR A 114 -9.14 -8.83 -5.03
C THR A 114 -8.34 -8.23 -3.89
N GLY A 115 -7.11 -8.69 -3.70
CA GLY A 115 -6.15 -8.14 -2.75
C GLY A 115 -5.10 -7.26 -3.44
N PHE A 116 -4.75 -6.14 -2.81
CA PHE A 116 -3.68 -5.28 -3.31
C PHE A 116 -2.56 -5.18 -2.30
N ARG A 117 -1.36 -5.60 -2.67
CA ARG A 117 -0.13 -5.35 -1.93
C ARG A 117 0.35 -3.95 -2.22
N TYR A 118 -0.07 -3.01 -1.39
CA TYR A 118 0.35 -1.62 -1.50
C TYR A 118 1.83 -1.47 -1.14
N PHE A 119 2.56 -0.79 -2.03
CA PHE A 119 3.92 -0.35 -1.78
C PHE A 119 3.91 0.98 -0.99
N ASN A 120 4.85 1.87 -1.18
CA ASN A 120 4.91 3.09 -0.38
C ASN A 120 3.93 4.15 -0.88
N VAL A 121 2.67 4.04 -0.45
CA VAL A 121 1.60 4.97 -0.84
C VAL A 121 1.79 6.32 -0.16
N TYR A 122 1.67 7.39 -0.93
CA TYR A 122 1.63 8.77 -0.44
C TYR A 122 0.53 9.56 -1.14
N GLY A 123 0.03 10.62 -0.48
CA GLY A 123 -0.97 11.50 -1.06
C GLY A 123 -1.86 12.18 -0.03
N PRO A 124 -2.85 12.96 -0.46
CA PRO A 124 -3.71 13.74 0.42
C PRO A 124 -4.46 12.87 1.44
N ARG A 125 -4.87 13.52 2.54
CA ARG A 125 -5.65 12.95 3.65
C ARG A 125 -4.89 11.98 4.55
N GLU A 126 -3.57 12.11 4.65
CA GLU A 126 -2.74 11.29 5.54
C GLU A 126 -2.30 11.97 6.85
N GLN A 127 -2.69 13.23 7.08
CA GLN A 127 -2.30 14.02 8.27
C GLN A 127 -2.63 13.31 9.59
N HIS A 128 -3.75 12.57 9.63
CA HIS A 128 -4.19 11.84 10.81
C HIS A 128 -3.26 10.68 11.21
N LYS A 129 -2.36 10.28 10.32
CA LYS A 129 -1.40 9.18 10.58
C LYS A 129 -0.24 9.61 11.49
N GLY A 130 -0.08 10.91 11.77
CA GLY A 130 1.00 11.42 12.61
C GLY A 130 2.38 10.99 12.08
N SER A 131 3.20 10.36 12.91
CA SER A 131 4.53 9.89 12.53
C SER A 131 4.54 8.80 11.44
N MET A 132 3.40 8.16 11.18
CA MET A 132 3.25 7.15 10.13
C MET A 132 2.81 7.74 8.77
N ALA A 133 2.67 9.06 8.66
CA ALA A 133 2.46 9.73 7.38
C ALA A 133 3.68 9.54 6.45
N SER A 134 3.48 9.76 5.15
CA SER A 134 4.55 9.56 4.16
C SER A 134 5.71 10.51 4.35
N VAL A 135 6.87 10.13 3.84
CA VAL A 135 8.05 11.01 3.81
C VAL A 135 7.74 12.32 3.07
N ALA A 136 6.96 12.28 1.98
CA ALA A 136 6.56 13.48 1.25
C ALA A 136 5.80 14.47 2.14
N TYR A 137 4.90 13.97 2.99
CA TYR A 137 4.18 14.81 3.96
C TYR A 137 5.14 15.46 4.96
N HIS A 138 6.02 14.68 5.58
CA HIS A 138 6.94 15.19 6.59
C HIS A 138 7.90 16.24 6.02
N LEU A 139 8.47 15.97 4.84
CA LEU A 139 9.36 16.93 4.18
C LEU A 139 8.63 18.22 3.78
N ASN A 140 7.37 18.13 3.31
CA ASN A 140 6.54 19.31 3.07
C ASN A 140 6.32 20.13 4.34
N GLN A 141 5.99 19.48 5.46
CA GLN A 141 5.80 20.20 6.73
C GLN A 141 7.08 20.87 7.23
N GLN A 142 8.25 20.26 7.03
CA GLN A 142 9.54 20.88 7.36
C GLN A 142 9.73 22.18 6.58
N ILE A 143 9.54 22.18 5.25
CA ILE A 143 9.67 23.40 4.45
C ILE A 143 8.65 24.48 4.88
N LEU A 144 7.40 24.11 5.12
CA LEU A 144 6.37 25.05 5.59
C LEU A 144 6.71 25.69 6.95
N ASN A 145 7.45 24.96 7.80
CA ASN A 145 7.94 25.44 9.08
C ASN A 145 9.27 26.23 8.98
N GLY A 146 9.79 26.44 7.77
CA GLY A 146 11.07 27.13 7.54
C GLY A 146 12.30 26.28 7.82
N GLU A 147 12.14 24.94 7.86
CA GLU A 147 13.23 23.98 8.02
C GLU A 147 13.63 23.38 6.67
N ASN A 148 14.87 22.91 6.58
CA ASN A 148 15.31 22.10 5.45
C ASN A 148 14.74 20.67 5.52
N PRO A 149 14.46 20.02 4.37
CA PRO A 149 14.11 18.62 4.30
C PRO A 149 15.20 17.72 4.89
N LYS A 150 14.88 16.99 5.96
CA LYS A 150 15.83 16.13 6.68
C LYS A 150 15.73 14.70 6.19
N LEU A 151 16.84 14.14 5.72
CA LEU A 151 16.99 12.74 5.38
C LEU A 151 18.06 12.08 6.25
N PHE A 152 17.90 10.79 6.50
CA PHE A 152 18.94 10.06 7.22
C PHE A 152 20.20 9.87 6.38
N GLU A 153 21.37 9.95 7.01
CA GLU A 153 22.64 9.59 6.39
C GLU A 153 22.55 8.21 5.72
N GLY A 154 23.06 8.10 4.49
CA GLY A 154 22.99 6.89 3.71
C GLY A 154 21.61 6.58 3.11
N SER A 155 20.64 7.50 3.21
CA SER A 155 19.28 7.30 2.68
C SER A 155 19.22 7.05 1.17
N ASP A 156 20.22 7.44 0.41
CA ASP A 156 20.33 7.16 -1.03
C ASP A 156 20.51 5.67 -1.35
N THR A 157 20.97 4.89 -0.38
CA THR A 157 21.06 3.43 -0.50
C THR A 157 19.72 2.75 -0.26
N PHE A 158 18.76 3.43 0.38
CA PHE A 158 17.41 2.93 0.62
C PHE A 158 16.48 3.36 -0.51
N LYS A 159 15.95 2.39 -1.24
CA LYS A 159 15.05 2.64 -2.35
C LYS A 159 13.66 2.06 -2.09
N ARG A 160 12.62 2.79 -2.47
CA ARG A 160 11.24 2.38 -2.32
C ARG A 160 10.49 2.57 -3.63
N ASP A 161 9.52 1.72 -3.83
CA ASP A 161 8.50 1.96 -4.85
C ASP A 161 7.44 2.90 -4.24
N PHE A 162 7.57 4.18 -4.53
CA PHE A 162 6.64 5.21 -4.09
C PHE A 162 5.48 5.33 -5.07
N VAL A 163 4.25 5.13 -4.62
CA VAL A 163 3.05 5.18 -5.45
C VAL A 163 2.08 6.26 -4.97
N TYR A 164 1.63 7.10 -5.92
CA TYR A 164 0.65 8.15 -5.63
C TYR A 164 -0.74 7.55 -5.37
N VAL A 165 -1.43 8.04 -4.33
CA VAL A 165 -2.74 7.51 -3.92
C VAL A 165 -3.80 7.59 -5.01
N GLY A 166 -3.74 8.60 -5.89
CA GLY A 166 -4.64 8.71 -7.04
C GLY A 166 -4.50 7.54 -8.02
N ASP A 167 -3.27 7.07 -8.26
CA ASP A 167 -3.01 5.92 -9.10
C ASP A 167 -3.46 4.61 -8.43
N VAL A 168 -3.31 4.53 -7.10
CA VAL A 168 -3.87 3.42 -6.28
C VAL A 168 -5.38 3.36 -6.42
N CYS A 169 -6.08 4.49 -6.28
CA CYS A 169 -7.53 4.56 -6.45
C CYS A 169 -7.96 4.15 -7.86
N GLN A 170 -7.26 4.63 -8.89
CA GLN A 170 -7.53 4.28 -10.28
C GLN A 170 -7.40 2.77 -10.51
N MET A 171 -6.34 2.15 -9.99
CA MET A 171 -6.12 0.71 -10.10
C MET A 171 -7.22 -0.08 -9.39
N ASN A 172 -7.57 0.29 -8.15
CA ASN A 172 -8.66 -0.36 -7.40
C ASN A 172 -10.00 -0.31 -8.15
N ILE A 173 -10.36 0.86 -8.69
CA ILE A 173 -11.60 1.06 -9.46
C ILE A 173 -11.58 0.22 -10.73
N TRP A 174 -10.46 0.18 -11.45
CA TRP A 174 -10.35 -0.62 -12.66
C TRP A 174 -10.54 -2.12 -12.37
N PHE A 175 -9.85 -2.69 -11.37
CA PHE A 175 -9.99 -4.10 -10.99
C PHE A 175 -11.43 -4.42 -10.55
N TRP A 176 -12.06 -3.51 -9.81
CA TRP A 176 -13.46 -3.63 -9.46
C TRP A 176 -14.37 -3.67 -10.69
N GLN A 177 -14.16 -2.80 -11.66
CA GLN A 177 -14.93 -2.78 -12.91
C GLN A 177 -14.74 -4.06 -13.76
N GLN A 178 -13.52 -4.60 -13.76
CA GLN A 178 -13.21 -5.84 -14.48
C GLN A 178 -13.61 -7.11 -13.72
N GLN A 179 -14.03 -7.02 -12.46
CA GLN A 179 -14.43 -8.15 -11.63
C GLN A 179 -13.35 -9.24 -11.53
N ILE A 180 -12.08 -8.85 -11.46
CA ILE A 180 -10.92 -9.74 -11.43
C ILE A 180 -10.62 -10.18 -10.00
N SER A 181 -10.47 -11.49 -9.78
CA SER A 181 -10.02 -12.06 -8.52
C SER A 181 -8.52 -12.32 -8.50
N GLY A 182 -7.91 -12.21 -7.32
CA GLY A 182 -6.50 -12.53 -7.11
C GLY A 182 -5.81 -11.52 -6.19
N ILE A 183 -4.50 -11.74 -5.96
CA ILE A 183 -3.65 -10.82 -5.19
C ILE A 183 -2.68 -10.17 -6.16
N PHE A 184 -2.58 -8.85 -6.12
CA PHE A 184 -1.81 -8.04 -7.07
C PHE A 184 -0.95 -7.01 -6.36
N ASN A 185 0.25 -6.77 -6.87
CA ASN A 185 1.08 -5.65 -6.44
C ASN A 185 0.46 -4.33 -6.89
N CYS A 186 0.47 -3.35 -5.99
CA CYS A 186 0.05 -1.99 -6.28
C CYS A 186 1.20 -1.03 -5.97
N GLY A 187 2.06 -0.85 -6.94
CA GLY A 187 3.24 0.00 -6.97
C GLY A 187 3.49 0.47 -8.39
N THR A 188 4.58 1.19 -8.59
CA THR A 188 4.92 1.78 -9.90
C THR A 188 5.87 0.89 -10.73
N GLY A 189 6.49 -0.11 -10.09
CA GLY A 189 7.58 -0.91 -10.68
C GLY A 189 8.92 -0.15 -10.74
N ARG A 190 9.04 0.98 -10.03
CA ARG A 190 10.26 1.80 -9.96
C ARG A 190 10.68 1.99 -8.52
N ALA A 191 11.90 1.60 -8.21
CA ALA A 191 12.52 1.82 -6.90
C ALA A 191 13.30 3.13 -6.93
N GLU A 192 12.84 4.12 -6.17
CA GLU A 192 13.41 5.47 -6.09
C GLU A 192 14.02 5.71 -4.70
N PRO A 193 15.13 6.46 -4.60
CA PRO A 193 15.70 6.85 -3.30
C PRO A 193 14.81 7.89 -2.60
N PHE A 194 14.97 8.04 -1.29
CA PHE A 194 14.25 9.06 -0.53
C PHE A 194 14.62 10.49 -0.98
N SER A 195 15.84 10.69 -1.48
CA SER A 195 16.26 11.95 -2.08
C SER A 195 15.44 12.36 -3.31
N ALA A 196 14.89 11.41 -4.07
CA ALA A 196 13.98 11.73 -5.17
C ALA A 196 12.70 12.41 -4.67
N VAL A 197 12.16 11.95 -3.52
CA VAL A 197 10.99 12.59 -2.88
C VAL A 197 11.36 13.97 -2.34
N ALA A 198 12.51 14.10 -1.66
CA ALA A 198 12.97 15.38 -1.13
C ALA A 198 13.18 16.42 -2.24
N ASN A 199 13.84 16.03 -3.33
CA ASN A 199 14.05 16.90 -4.47
C ASN A 199 12.73 17.33 -5.13
N ALA A 200 11.73 16.46 -5.20
CA ALA A 200 10.42 16.80 -5.72
C ALA A 200 9.68 17.80 -4.82
N VAL A 201 9.79 17.66 -3.49
CA VAL A 201 9.23 18.62 -2.52
C VAL A 201 9.93 19.98 -2.62
N ILE A 202 11.27 20.00 -2.66
CA ILE A 202 12.07 21.22 -2.84
C ILE A 202 11.71 21.92 -4.16
N ALA A 203 11.61 21.17 -5.25
CA ALA A 203 11.23 21.72 -6.56
C ALA A 203 9.82 22.35 -6.55
N PHE A 204 8.88 21.76 -5.81
CA PHE A 204 7.53 22.32 -5.67
C PHE A 204 7.52 23.67 -4.93
N HIS A 205 8.28 23.77 -3.84
CA HIS A 205 8.36 25.00 -3.03
C HIS A 205 9.34 26.04 -3.60
N GLY A 206 10.25 25.64 -4.50
CA GLY A 206 11.30 26.51 -5.02
C GLY A 206 12.34 26.94 -3.98
N GLN A 207 12.41 26.25 -2.85
CA GLN A 207 13.32 26.58 -1.73
C GLN A 207 13.67 25.34 -0.91
N GLY A 208 14.75 25.44 -0.11
CA GLY A 208 15.27 24.38 0.75
C GLY A 208 16.40 23.58 0.08
N GLU A 209 17.14 22.88 0.90
CA GLU A 209 18.18 21.93 0.51
C GLU A 209 18.09 20.67 1.40
N ILE A 210 18.59 19.54 0.94
CA ILE A 210 18.57 18.32 1.76
C ILE A 210 19.57 18.47 2.89
N GLU A 211 19.09 18.31 4.14
CA GLU A 211 19.90 18.22 5.36
C GLU A 211 20.04 16.76 5.76
N GLU A 212 21.26 16.24 5.83
CA GLU A 212 21.51 14.90 6.34
C GLU A 212 21.54 14.87 7.86
N VAL A 213 20.81 13.91 8.43
CA VAL A 213 20.78 13.67 9.89
C VAL A 213 21.19 12.23 10.21
N PRO A 214 21.77 11.96 11.40
CA PRO A 214 22.24 10.62 11.76
C PRO A 214 21.11 9.56 11.66
N PHE A 215 21.45 8.37 11.14
CA PHE A 215 20.51 7.27 11.08
C PHE A 215 20.19 6.72 12.47
N PRO A 216 18.91 6.62 12.89
CA PRO A 216 18.54 6.17 14.23
C PRO A 216 18.96 4.73 14.52
N ASP A 217 19.66 4.51 15.65
CA ASP A 217 20.17 3.18 16.02
C ASP A 217 19.09 2.10 16.14
N HIS A 218 17.89 2.48 16.62
CA HIS A 218 16.79 1.54 16.78
C HIS A 218 16.21 0.99 15.48
N LEU A 219 16.52 1.62 14.34
CA LEU A 219 16.09 1.18 13.00
C LEU A 219 17.13 0.27 12.33
N LYS A 220 18.37 0.22 12.83
CA LYS A 220 19.43 -0.60 12.26
C LYS A 220 19.04 -2.09 12.25
N GLY A 221 19.16 -2.74 11.10
CA GLY A 221 18.84 -4.17 10.91
C GLY A 221 17.34 -4.52 10.88
N ARG A 222 16.46 -3.53 11.08
CA ARG A 222 14.99 -3.71 11.03
C ARG A 222 14.33 -2.91 9.91
N TYR A 223 15.13 -2.17 9.17
CA TYR A 223 14.66 -1.30 8.12
C TYR A 223 14.73 -2.01 6.77
N GLN A 224 13.61 -2.10 6.07
CA GLN A 224 13.58 -2.66 4.72
C GLN A 224 14.35 -1.74 3.77
N ALA A 225 15.46 -2.23 3.18
CA ALA A 225 16.35 -1.39 2.38
C ALA A 225 15.82 -1.14 0.96
N TYR A 226 15.03 -2.07 0.41
CA TYR A 226 14.61 -2.03 -0.97
C TYR A 226 13.18 -2.54 -1.15
N THR A 227 12.39 -1.89 -2.02
CA THR A 227 11.13 -2.40 -2.54
C THR A 227 10.92 -1.96 -3.98
N GLN A 228 10.44 -2.88 -4.82
CA GLN A 228 10.03 -2.61 -6.20
C GLN A 228 8.95 -3.61 -6.60
N ALA A 229 7.78 -3.14 -6.97
CA ALA A 229 6.68 -4.00 -7.41
C ALA A 229 7.06 -4.71 -8.71
N ASP A 230 6.91 -6.03 -8.74
CA ASP A 230 6.78 -6.74 -10.02
C ASP A 230 5.36 -6.50 -10.54
N LEU A 231 5.24 -5.97 -11.74
CA LEU A 231 3.96 -5.63 -12.35
C LEU A 231 3.49 -6.65 -13.38
N THR A 232 4.20 -7.75 -13.57
CA THR A 232 3.91 -8.77 -14.59
C THR A 232 2.47 -9.23 -14.47
N LYS A 233 2.05 -9.68 -13.29
CA LYS A 233 0.69 -10.17 -13.04
C LYS A 233 -0.38 -9.11 -13.25
N VAL A 234 -0.10 -7.86 -12.88
CA VAL A 234 -1.00 -6.72 -13.10
C VAL A 234 -1.19 -6.44 -14.59
N ARG A 235 -0.11 -6.53 -15.37
CA ARG A 235 -0.13 -6.32 -16.83
C ARG A 235 -0.81 -7.49 -17.55
N GLU A 236 -0.58 -8.72 -17.13
CA GLU A 236 -1.27 -9.91 -17.63
C GLU A 236 -2.78 -9.86 -17.35
N ALA A 237 -3.20 -9.29 -16.22
CA ALA A 237 -4.60 -9.03 -15.91
C ALA A 237 -5.24 -7.96 -16.83
N GLY A 238 -4.45 -7.23 -17.61
CA GLY A 238 -4.91 -6.23 -18.58
C GLY A 238 -4.87 -4.78 -18.09
N TYR A 239 -4.36 -4.51 -16.87
CA TYR A 239 -4.19 -3.14 -16.39
C TYR A 239 -2.97 -2.48 -17.05
N THR A 240 -3.19 -1.57 -17.98
CA THR A 240 -2.15 -0.93 -18.79
C THR A 240 -1.87 0.53 -18.43
N ALA A 241 -2.65 1.13 -17.52
CA ALA A 241 -2.44 2.51 -17.12
C ALA A 241 -1.04 2.73 -16.54
N SER A 242 -0.46 3.88 -16.84
CA SER A 242 0.83 4.31 -16.27
C SER A 242 0.63 4.89 -14.88
N PHE A 243 1.63 4.68 -14.03
CA PHE A 243 1.72 5.31 -12.72
C PHE A 243 2.55 6.58 -12.83
N LYS A 244 2.18 7.61 -12.06
CA LYS A 244 2.97 8.83 -11.94
C LYS A 244 4.39 8.54 -11.46
N THR A 245 5.33 9.34 -11.94
CA THR A 245 6.66 9.42 -11.35
C THR A 245 6.58 10.06 -9.96
N VAL A 246 7.64 9.93 -9.14
CA VAL A 246 7.71 10.61 -7.83
C VAL A 246 7.53 12.12 -8.01
N ALA A 247 8.17 12.74 -8.99
CA ALA A 247 8.04 14.17 -9.24
C ALA A 247 6.60 14.58 -9.57
N GLU A 248 5.93 13.88 -10.48
CA GLU A 248 4.54 14.16 -10.87
C GLU A 248 3.56 13.94 -9.71
N GLY A 249 3.73 12.84 -8.97
CA GLY A 249 2.85 12.49 -7.85
C GLY A 249 3.01 13.43 -6.66
N VAL A 250 4.25 13.80 -6.31
CA VAL A 250 4.53 14.78 -5.24
C VAL A 250 3.97 16.15 -5.62
N ALA A 251 4.20 16.62 -6.85
CA ALA A 251 3.64 17.90 -7.31
C ALA A 251 2.10 17.90 -7.24
N ALA A 252 1.43 16.82 -7.68
CA ALA A 252 -0.02 16.71 -7.58
C ALA A 252 -0.51 16.71 -6.12
N TYR A 253 0.19 15.98 -5.25
CA TYR A 253 -0.12 15.90 -3.82
C TYR A 253 0.01 17.25 -3.14
N LEU A 254 1.15 17.92 -3.29
CA LEU A 254 1.41 19.19 -2.62
C LEU A 254 0.53 20.33 -3.16
N ALA A 255 0.17 20.31 -4.44
CA ALA A 255 -0.79 21.23 -5.00
C ALA A 255 -2.20 21.10 -4.38
N GLU A 256 -2.57 19.92 -3.86
CA GLU A 256 -3.86 19.71 -3.18
C GLU A 256 -3.82 20.18 -1.72
N ILE A 257 -2.76 19.86 -0.96
CA ILE A 257 -2.72 20.11 0.49
C ILE A 257 -2.22 21.50 0.87
N ASN A 258 -1.55 22.21 -0.03
CA ASN A 258 -1.02 23.58 0.22
C ASN A 258 -1.90 24.68 -0.43
N ARG A 259 -3.17 24.37 -0.74
CA ARG A 259 -4.18 25.32 -1.24
C ARG A 259 -4.70 26.22 -0.16
#